data_951bcef35e53ef6965de6f277eb3116c
#
_entry.id   951bcef35e53ef6965de6f277eb3116c
#
_cell.length_a   1.000
_cell.length_b   1.000
_cell.length_c   1.000
_cell.angle_alpha   90.00
_cell.angle_beta   90.00
_cell.angle_gamma   90.00
#
_symmetry.space_group_name_H-M   'P 1'
#
loop_
_entity.id
_entity.type
_entity.pdbx_description
1 polymer ?
#
loop_
_entity_poly.entity_id
_entity_poly.type
_entity_poly.pdbx_seq_one_letter_code
_entity_poly.pdbx_strand_id
1 'polypeptide(L)'
;MAWFGPLVDTGVLIDYFGGFHNREREILDRLLAHGPPPATAPIIIQEYLQGLIRSEEFASARADLENFHWLPPPDYSRHLQAAEFHTRMRQRGVTVPTVDTLIVTMANAAGCSLLTRDARQRELARYLRVALA
;
A
#
# COMPACT_ATOMS: atom_id res chain seq x y z
N MET A 1 -2.82 16.85 -7.69
CA MET A 1 -1.93 16.33 -6.62
C MET A 1 -2.78 15.99 -5.40
N ALA A 2 -2.56 14.84 -4.82
CA ALA A 2 -3.34 14.42 -3.66
C ALA A 2 -2.94 15.21 -2.40
N TRP A 3 -3.91 15.51 -1.54
CA TRP A 3 -3.67 16.18 -0.25
C TRP A 3 -3.16 15.23 0.83
N PHE A 4 -3.14 13.94 0.55
CA PHE A 4 -2.63 12.90 1.43
C PHE A 4 -1.30 12.34 0.91
N GLY A 5 -0.60 11.60 1.76
CA GLY A 5 0.70 11.02 1.47
C GLY A 5 0.62 9.73 0.66
N PRO A 6 1.70 8.93 0.68
CA PRO A 6 1.77 7.70 -0.09
C PRO A 6 0.78 6.66 0.40
N LEU A 7 0.35 5.79 -0.53
CA LEU A 7 -0.32 4.53 -0.18
C LEU A 7 0.71 3.58 0.41
N VAL A 8 0.44 3.07 1.59
CA VAL A 8 1.40 2.26 2.37
C VAL A 8 1.07 0.78 2.19
N ASP A 9 2.01 0.02 1.64
CA ASP A 9 1.85 -1.42 1.46
C ASP A 9 1.78 -2.18 2.78
N THR A 10 1.13 -3.33 2.75
CA THR A 10 0.96 -4.21 3.93
C THR A 10 2.29 -4.56 4.60
N GLY A 11 3.33 -4.86 3.81
CA GLY A 11 4.65 -5.22 4.36
C GLY A 11 5.27 -4.11 5.18
N VAL A 12 5.06 -2.86 4.80
CA VAL A 12 5.55 -1.71 5.55
C VAL A 12 4.80 -1.57 6.88
N LEU A 13 3.48 -1.83 6.88
CA LEU A 13 2.69 -1.82 8.12
C LEU A 13 3.14 -2.93 9.07
N ILE A 14 3.44 -4.12 8.56
CA ILE A 14 3.95 -5.23 9.35
C ILE A 14 5.26 -4.82 10.04
N ASP A 15 6.18 -4.21 9.30
CA ASP A 15 7.46 -3.74 9.86
C ASP A 15 7.26 -2.63 10.88
N TYR A 16 6.40 -1.67 10.56
CA TYR A 16 6.12 -0.52 11.44
C TYR A 16 5.57 -0.96 12.79
N PHE A 17 4.51 -1.76 12.78
CA PHE A 17 3.87 -2.23 14.02
C PHE A 17 4.65 -3.35 14.69
N GLY A 18 5.49 -4.08 13.93
CA GLY A 18 6.37 -5.11 14.47
C GLY A 18 7.65 -4.60 15.10
N GLY A 19 7.90 -3.31 15.04
CA GLY A 19 9.08 -2.69 15.65
C GLY A 19 10.37 -2.83 14.85
N PHE A 20 10.29 -3.21 13.57
CA PHE A 20 11.46 -3.27 12.70
C PHE A 20 11.90 -1.87 12.28
N HIS A 21 13.19 -1.63 12.32
CA HIS A 21 13.80 -0.36 11.92
C HIS A 21 14.30 -0.47 10.48
N ASN A 22 13.72 0.32 9.58
CA ASN A 22 14.16 0.44 8.20
C ASN A 22 13.80 1.82 7.66
N ARG A 23 14.18 2.08 6.41
CA ARG A 23 13.95 3.37 5.76
C ARG A 23 12.44 3.68 5.64
N GLU A 24 11.65 2.69 5.28
CA GLU A 24 10.21 2.84 5.07
C GLU A 24 9.49 3.19 6.38
N ARG A 25 9.92 2.58 7.49
CA ARG A 25 9.39 2.93 8.81
C ARG A 25 9.71 4.37 9.19
N GLU A 26 10.93 4.82 8.90
CA GLU A 26 11.32 6.21 9.17
C GLU A 26 10.46 7.20 8.38
N ILE A 27 10.18 6.88 7.11
CA ILE A 27 9.30 7.69 6.27
C ILE A 27 7.91 7.75 6.89
N LEU A 28 7.36 6.60 7.29
CA LEU A 28 6.03 6.52 7.88
C LEU A 28 5.96 7.28 9.20
N ASP A 29 6.96 7.15 10.06
CA ASP A 29 7.04 7.91 11.32
C ASP A 29 6.96 9.43 11.06
N ARG A 30 7.71 9.91 10.09
CA ARG A 30 7.70 11.35 9.76
C ARG A 30 6.36 11.81 9.21
N LEU A 31 5.73 10.99 8.35
CA LEU A 31 4.41 11.31 7.81
C LEU A 31 3.35 11.40 8.90
N LEU A 32 3.36 10.45 9.83
CA LEU A 32 2.40 10.45 10.94
C LEU A 32 2.63 11.59 11.91
N ALA A 33 3.87 12.04 12.08
CA ALA A 33 4.20 13.13 12.99
C ALA A 33 3.97 14.52 12.38
N HIS A 34 4.33 14.73 11.12
CA HIS A 34 4.45 16.07 10.55
C HIS A 34 3.92 16.23 9.14
N GLY A 35 3.78 15.13 8.41
CA GLY A 35 3.46 15.18 7.00
C GLY A 35 1.96 15.10 6.71
N PRO A 36 1.60 15.02 5.42
CA PRO A 36 0.24 14.68 5.06
C PRO A 36 -0.07 13.25 5.52
N PRO A 37 -1.33 12.92 5.84
CA PRO A 37 -1.65 11.58 6.33
C PRO A 37 -1.31 10.52 5.27
N PRO A 38 -0.62 9.44 5.64
CA PRO A 38 -0.41 8.34 4.71
C PRO A 38 -1.74 7.70 4.36
N ALA A 39 -1.82 7.10 3.17
CA ALA A 39 -3.03 6.47 2.69
C ALA A 39 -3.03 4.97 2.93
N THR A 40 -4.20 4.41 3.09
CA THR A 40 -4.44 2.98 3.17
C THR A 40 -5.71 2.63 2.39
N ALA A 41 -6.05 1.35 2.32
CA ALA A 41 -7.22 0.86 1.61
C ALA A 41 -7.78 -0.37 2.32
N PRO A 42 -9.08 -0.68 2.14
CA PRO A 42 -9.68 -1.83 2.82
C PRO A 42 -8.92 -3.14 2.63
N ILE A 43 -8.42 -3.41 1.44
CA ILE A 43 -7.68 -4.65 1.18
C ILE A 43 -6.36 -4.71 1.96
N ILE A 44 -5.68 -3.59 2.13
CA ILE A 44 -4.44 -3.52 2.90
C ILE A 44 -4.73 -3.76 4.38
N ILE A 45 -5.78 -3.13 4.89
CA ILE A 45 -6.19 -3.31 6.28
C ILE A 45 -6.56 -4.75 6.54
N GLN A 46 -7.31 -5.38 5.63
CA GLN A 46 -7.67 -6.78 5.75
C GLN A 46 -6.43 -7.68 5.79
N GLU A 47 -5.51 -7.51 4.86
CA GLU A 47 -4.28 -8.29 4.83
C GLU A 47 -3.47 -8.15 6.11
N TYR A 48 -3.37 -6.92 6.61
CA TYR A 48 -2.60 -6.67 7.81
C TYR A 48 -3.29 -7.24 9.06
N LEU A 49 -4.56 -6.89 9.29
CA LEU A 49 -5.28 -7.30 10.50
C LEU A 49 -5.51 -8.80 10.58
N GLN A 50 -5.78 -9.47 9.45
CA GLN A 50 -6.02 -10.92 9.47
C GLN A 50 -4.77 -11.73 9.86
N GLY A 51 -3.59 -11.14 9.76
CA GLY A 51 -2.35 -11.75 10.21
C GLY A 51 -2.10 -11.63 11.71
N LEU A 52 -2.91 -10.85 12.42
CA LEU A 52 -2.76 -10.65 13.87
C LEU A 52 -3.60 -11.68 14.63
N ILE A 53 -2.96 -12.39 15.54
CA ILE A 53 -3.63 -13.47 16.30
C ILE A 53 -4.22 -12.94 17.61
N ARG A 54 -3.54 -11.97 18.23
CA ARG A 54 -3.94 -11.47 19.55
C ARG A 54 -4.94 -10.32 19.40
N SER A 55 -6.04 -10.40 20.15
CA SER A 55 -7.11 -9.41 20.09
C SER A 55 -6.66 -8.01 20.50
N GLU A 56 -5.73 -7.89 21.44
CA GLU A 56 -5.19 -6.59 21.85
C GLU A 56 -4.40 -5.92 20.73
N GLU A 57 -3.61 -6.70 20.00
CA GLU A 57 -2.84 -6.18 18.85
C GLU A 57 -3.78 -5.76 17.73
N PHE A 58 -4.81 -6.56 17.48
CA PHE A 58 -5.81 -6.23 16.47
C PHE A 58 -6.51 -4.91 16.78
N ALA A 59 -6.98 -4.73 18.01
CA ALA A 59 -7.68 -3.51 18.42
C ALA A 59 -6.78 -2.28 18.36
N SER A 60 -5.53 -2.41 18.80
CA SER A 60 -4.54 -1.33 18.78
C SER A 60 -4.20 -0.92 17.34
N ALA A 61 -3.92 -1.89 16.47
CA ALA A 61 -3.60 -1.61 15.07
C ALA A 61 -4.79 -0.97 14.35
N ARG A 62 -6.00 -1.47 14.60
CA ARG A 62 -7.22 -0.89 14.04
C ARG A 62 -7.37 0.58 14.40
N ALA A 63 -7.14 0.92 15.68
CA ALA A 63 -7.24 2.30 16.14
C ALA A 63 -6.18 3.19 15.46
N ASP A 64 -4.96 2.71 15.33
CA ASP A 64 -3.88 3.47 14.71
C ASP A 64 -4.15 3.71 13.22
N LEU A 65 -4.73 2.74 12.53
CA LEU A 65 -5.06 2.87 11.10
C LEU A 65 -6.16 3.89 10.82
N GLU A 66 -6.96 4.26 11.82
CA GLU A 66 -7.96 5.33 11.68
C GLU A 66 -7.33 6.70 11.40
N ASN A 67 -6.05 6.88 11.72
CA ASN A 67 -5.32 8.12 11.44
C ASN A 67 -4.83 8.22 9.98
N PHE A 68 -4.99 7.15 9.21
CA PHE A 68 -4.63 7.14 7.80
C PHE A 68 -5.78 7.68 6.96
N HIS A 69 -5.46 8.16 5.77
CA HIS A 69 -6.48 8.48 4.78
C HIS A 69 -6.90 7.19 4.06
N TRP A 70 -8.18 6.88 4.08
CA TRP A 70 -8.71 5.67 3.48
C TRP A 70 -9.11 5.94 2.04
N LEU A 71 -8.47 5.25 1.09
CA LEU A 71 -8.90 5.26 -0.29
C LEU A 71 -10.21 4.47 -0.42
N PRO A 72 -11.10 4.86 -1.33
CA PRO A 72 -12.34 4.11 -1.55
C PRO A 72 -12.05 2.71 -2.08
N PRO A 73 -12.94 1.73 -1.83
CA PRO A 73 -12.81 0.40 -2.41
C PRO A 73 -12.75 0.48 -3.94
N PRO A 74 -11.93 -0.34 -4.59
CA PRO A 74 -11.87 -0.36 -6.03
C PRO A 74 -13.17 -0.90 -6.64
N ASP A 75 -13.59 -0.30 -7.74
CA ASP A 75 -14.74 -0.74 -8.51
C ASP A 75 -14.32 -1.75 -9.60
N TYR A 76 -15.28 -2.19 -10.40
CA TYR A 76 -15.06 -3.12 -11.49
C TYR A 76 -13.99 -2.61 -12.47
N SER A 77 -14.06 -1.34 -12.84
CA SER A 77 -13.12 -0.73 -13.76
C SER A 77 -11.68 -0.82 -13.25
N ARG A 78 -11.50 -0.64 -11.94
CA ARG A 78 -10.17 -0.72 -11.32
C ARG A 78 -9.62 -2.15 -11.34
N HIS A 79 -10.49 -3.13 -11.12
CA HIS A 79 -10.09 -4.54 -11.18
C HIS A 79 -9.71 -4.95 -12.61
N LEU A 80 -10.43 -4.48 -13.62
CA LEU A 80 -10.07 -4.70 -15.02
C LEU A 80 -8.68 -4.14 -15.32
N GLN A 81 -8.42 -2.93 -14.87
CA GLN A 81 -7.15 -2.26 -15.04
C GLN A 81 -6.01 -3.05 -14.39
N ALA A 82 -6.23 -3.54 -13.18
CA ALA A 82 -5.25 -4.36 -12.49
C ALA A 82 -4.96 -5.65 -13.25
N ALA A 83 -5.98 -6.30 -13.81
CA ALA A 83 -5.81 -7.50 -14.62
C ALA A 83 -4.96 -7.21 -15.87
N GLU A 84 -5.19 -6.09 -16.54
CA GLU A 84 -4.39 -5.67 -17.69
C GLU A 84 -2.93 -5.42 -17.31
N PHE A 85 -2.69 -4.73 -16.22
CA PHE A 85 -1.33 -4.46 -15.75
C PHE A 85 -0.60 -5.75 -15.37
N HIS A 86 -1.30 -6.67 -14.71
CA HIS A 86 -0.74 -7.98 -14.39
C HIS A 86 -0.30 -8.72 -15.66
N THR A 87 -1.14 -8.74 -16.68
CA THR A 87 -0.84 -9.38 -17.95
C THR A 87 0.37 -8.75 -18.64
N ARG A 88 0.43 -7.43 -18.68
CA ARG A 88 1.56 -6.70 -19.30
C ARG A 88 2.88 -7.00 -18.59
N MET A 89 2.86 -7.06 -17.26
CA MET A 89 4.07 -7.39 -16.50
C MET A 89 4.52 -8.83 -16.75
N ARG A 90 3.58 -9.77 -16.83
CA ARG A 90 3.91 -11.16 -17.19
C ARG A 90 4.56 -11.26 -18.56
N GLN A 91 4.09 -10.50 -19.52
CA GLN A 91 4.70 -10.44 -20.86
C GLN A 91 6.14 -9.93 -20.81
N ARG A 92 6.48 -9.19 -19.77
CA ARG A 92 7.84 -8.71 -19.52
C ARG A 92 8.64 -9.62 -18.60
N GLY A 93 8.09 -10.79 -18.25
CA GLY A 93 8.75 -11.74 -17.38
C GLY A 93 8.58 -11.51 -15.89
N VAL A 94 7.69 -10.62 -15.48
CA VAL A 94 7.47 -10.28 -14.06
C VAL A 94 6.06 -10.67 -13.65
N THR A 95 5.95 -11.54 -12.64
CA THR A 95 4.66 -11.92 -12.06
C THR A 95 4.47 -11.20 -10.74
N VAL A 96 3.58 -10.22 -10.73
CA VAL A 96 3.20 -9.48 -9.51
C VAL A 96 1.96 -10.17 -8.93
N PRO A 97 1.96 -10.57 -7.66
CA PRO A 97 0.78 -11.21 -7.06
C PRO A 97 -0.48 -10.36 -7.20
N THR A 98 -1.63 -10.99 -7.20
CA THR A 98 -2.93 -10.35 -7.50
C THR A 98 -3.21 -9.14 -6.63
N VAL A 99 -3.10 -9.30 -5.31
CA VAL A 99 -3.38 -8.19 -4.38
C VAL A 99 -2.34 -7.09 -4.51
N ASP A 100 -1.07 -7.46 -4.69
CA ASP A 100 0.01 -6.49 -4.87
C ASP A 100 -0.19 -5.66 -6.13
N THR A 101 -0.66 -6.29 -7.21
CA THR A 101 -1.01 -5.58 -8.45
C THR A 101 -2.15 -4.59 -8.20
N LEU A 102 -3.18 -5.00 -7.47
CA LEU A 102 -4.31 -4.14 -7.15
C LEU A 102 -3.86 -2.91 -6.34
N ILE A 103 -2.98 -3.10 -5.36
CA ILE A 103 -2.48 -2.01 -4.53
C ILE A 103 -1.78 -0.96 -5.39
N VAL A 104 -0.87 -1.36 -6.28
CA VAL A 104 -0.18 -0.41 -7.17
C VAL A 104 -1.16 0.27 -8.11
N THR A 105 -2.14 -0.48 -8.63
CA THR A 105 -3.19 0.07 -9.49
C THR A 105 -4.01 1.15 -8.76
N MET A 106 -4.31 0.93 -7.49
CA MET A 106 -5.03 1.91 -6.67
C MET A 106 -4.20 3.18 -6.46
N ALA A 107 -2.91 3.07 -6.19
CA ALA A 107 -2.03 4.22 -6.07
C ALA A 107 -1.98 5.02 -7.37
N ASN A 108 -1.87 4.34 -8.50
CA ASN A 108 -1.89 4.95 -9.82
C ASN A 108 -3.19 5.74 -10.05
N ALA A 109 -4.32 5.14 -9.74
CA ALA A 109 -5.63 5.76 -9.93
C ALA A 109 -5.84 6.96 -9.00
N ALA A 110 -5.35 6.89 -7.78
CA ALA A 110 -5.49 7.96 -6.80
C ALA A 110 -4.49 9.11 -7.04
N GLY A 111 -3.52 8.92 -7.92
CA GLY A 111 -2.49 9.93 -8.17
C GLY A 111 -1.56 10.15 -6.99
N CYS A 112 -1.37 9.14 -6.15
CA CYS A 112 -0.46 9.23 -5.00
C CYS A 112 0.77 8.34 -5.21
N SER A 113 1.80 8.59 -4.42
CA SER A 113 2.99 7.73 -4.41
C SER A 113 2.71 6.43 -3.66
N LEU A 114 3.64 5.50 -3.76
CA LEU A 114 3.58 4.20 -3.11
C LEU A 114 4.77 4.03 -2.17
N LEU A 115 4.51 3.62 -0.95
CA LEU A 115 5.54 3.26 0.02
C LEU A 115 5.54 1.75 0.18
N THR A 116 6.55 1.09 -0.37
CA THR A 116 6.67 -0.37 -0.38
C THR A 116 8.13 -0.80 -0.40
N ARG A 117 8.39 -1.99 0.15
CA ARG A 117 9.68 -2.67 0.05
C ARG A 117 9.65 -3.80 -0.98
N ASP A 118 8.49 -4.16 -1.47
CA ASP A 118 8.33 -5.28 -2.39
C ASP A 118 8.89 -4.95 -3.77
N ALA A 119 9.85 -5.76 -4.23
CA ALA A 119 10.55 -5.51 -5.48
C ALA A 119 9.62 -5.57 -6.70
N ARG A 120 8.64 -6.46 -6.69
CA ARG A 120 7.69 -6.62 -7.81
C ARG A 120 6.73 -5.46 -7.89
N GLN A 121 6.22 -4.99 -6.74
CA GLN A 121 5.42 -3.78 -6.68
C GLN A 121 6.20 -2.56 -7.18
N ARG A 122 7.47 -2.46 -6.79
CA ARG A 122 8.34 -1.36 -7.25
C ARG A 122 8.54 -1.41 -8.76
N GLU A 123 8.69 -2.59 -9.35
CA GLU A 123 8.79 -2.72 -10.81
C GLU A 123 7.52 -2.28 -11.51
N LEU A 124 6.36 -2.72 -11.02
CA LEU A 124 5.08 -2.28 -11.58
C LEU A 124 4.88 -0.78 -11.43
N ALA A 125 5.23 -0.23 -10.27
CA ALA A 125 5.14 1.21 -10.04
C ALA A 125 5.98 2.00 -11.04
N ARG A 126 7.21 1.55 -11.33
CA ARG A 126 8.07 2.18 -12.33
C ARG A 126 7.45 2.10 -13.72
N TYR A 127 6.90 0.95 -14.09
CA TYR A 127 6.23 0.76 -15.37
C TYR A 127 5.06 1.72 -15.54
N LEU A 128 4.28 1.93 -14.50
CA LEU A 128 3.13 2.82 -14.48
C LEU A 128 3.49 4.28 -14.19
N ARG A 129 4.74 4.56 -13.88
CA ARG A 129 5.21 5.87 -13.44
C ARG A 129 4.54 6.36 -12.18
N VAL A 130 4.25 5.44 -11.28
CA VAL A 130 3.84 5.75 -9.91
C VAL A 130 5.10 6.09 -9.11
N ALA A 131 5.11 7.24 -8.48
CA ALA A 131 6.26 7.66 -7.68
C ALA A 131 6.44 6.74 -6.47
N LEU A 132 7.69 6.43 -6.14
CA LEU A 132 8.03 5.67 -4.95
C LEU A 132 8.45 6.63 -3.84
N ALA A 133 7.81 6.47 -2.71
CA ALA A 133 8.12 7.29 -1.54
C ALA A 133 9.43 6.88 -0.87
#